data_17df6608795714eff2fd0e0f9d8f0e6f
#
_entry.id   17df6608795714eff2fd0e0f9d8f0e6f
#
_cell.length_a   1.000
_cell.length_b   1.000
_cell.length_c   1.000
_cell.angle_alpha   90.00
_cell.angle_beta   90.00
_cell.angle_gamma   90.00
#
_symmetry.space_group_name_H-M   'P 1'
#
loop_
_entity.id
_entity.type
_entity.pdbx_description
1 polymer ?
#
loop_
_entity_poly.entity_id
_entity_poly.type
_entity_poly.pdbx_seq_one_letter_code
_entity_poly.pdbx_strand_id
1 'polypeptide(L)'
;MRSYGYTDGWAGDGSGRCRCSSDSIRRYRSRISGPLLDRIDLHVEVPRLPPQALRSGNLGEDSASMRARVVAARQRQLARAGAPNAHLDQAQTDDHCRLEGDDQVLLERAIEHLQLSARSMHRILRVARTIADLDGSAAIATRHLTEAIGYRKLDRAIGTASAA
;
A
#
# COMPACT_ATOMS: atom_id res chain seq x y z
N MET A 1 -31.35 20.64 11.70
CA MET A 1 -30.20 19.97 12.36
C MET A 1 -29.35 19.30 11.28
N ARG A 2 -28.20 19.87 10.88
CA ARG A 2 -27.34 19.29 9.86
C ARG A 2 -26.51 18.18 10.54
N SER A 3 -26.90 16.93 10.35
CA SER A 3 -26.06 15.81 10.77
C SER A 3 -24.81 15.80 9.87
N TYR A 4 -23.70 16.25 10.39
CA TYR A 4 -22.42 15.98 9.79
C TYR A 4 -22.26 14.47 9.81
N GLY A 5 -22.24 13.84 8.61
CA GLY A 5 -22.14 12.40 8.46
C GLY A 5 -20.80 11.87 8.95
N TYR A 6 -20.64 11.78 10.24
CA TYR A 6 -19.61 10.98 10.86
C TYR A 6 -20.04 9.51 10.78
N THR A 7 -19.19 8.67 10.22
CA THR A 7 -19.30 7.25 10.51
C THR A 7 -18.99 7.07 11.99
N ASP A 8 -19.70 6.16 12.65
CA ASP A 8 -19.51 5.86 14.07
C ASP A 8 -18.13 5.25 14.41
N GLY A 9 -17.23 5.12 13.41
CA GLY A 9 -15.90 4.55 13.54
C GLY A 9 -15.86 3.03 13.57
N TRP A 10 -17.01 2.34 13.46
CA TRP A 10 -17.08 0.87 13.52
C TRP A 10 -17.29 0.21 12.15
N ALA A 11 -17.34 0.99 11.06
CA ALA A 11 -17.55 0.47 9.72
C ALA A 11 -16.35 -0.40 9.29
N GLY A 12 -16.60 -1.71 9.08
CA GLY A 12 -15.58 -2.66 8.63
C GLY A 12 -14.74 -3.31 9.74
N ASP A 13 -14.99 -3.02 11.01
CA ASP A 13 -14.24 -3.61 12.14
C ASP A 13 -14.63 -5.07 12.47
N GLY A 14 -15.63 -5.63 11.77
CA GLY A 14 -16.14 -6.97 11.97
C GLY A 14 -16.97 -7.17 13.25
N SER A 15 -17.16 -6.14 14.08
CA SER A 15 -17.88 -6.25 15.35
C SER A 15 -19.41 -6.23 15.23
N GLY A 16 -19.94 -5.87 14.06
CA GLY A 16 -21.38 -5.68 13.83
C GLY A 16 -21.98 -4.47 14.56
N ARG A 17 -21.19 -3.62 15.19
CA ARG A 17 -21.64 -2.44 15.94
C ARG A 17 -21.96 -1.24 15.06
N CYS A 18 -21.47 -1.23 13.82
CA CYS A 18 -21.73 -0.12 12.90
C CYS A 18 -23.22 -0.02 12.59
N ARG A 19 -23.78 1.17 12.83
CA ARG A 19 -25.19 1.52 12.53
C ARG A 19 -25.31 2.50 11.37
N CYS A 20 -24.20 2.78 10.69
CA CYS A 20 -24.19 3.70 9.56
C CYS A 20 -24.88 3.09 8.36
N SER A 21 -25.69 3.88 7.64
CA SER A 21 -26.18 3.46 6.33
C SER A 21 -25.04 3.37 5.32
N SER A 22 -25.22 2.54 4.28
CA SER A 22 -24.25 2.42 3.17
C SER A 22 -23.95 3.78 2.52
N ASP A 23 -24.95 4.66 2.44
CA ASP A 23 -24.79 6.03 1.91
C ASP A 23 -23.93 6.92 2.81
N SER A 24 -24.05 6.79 4.13
CA SER A 24 -23.21 7.52 5.07
C SER A 24 -21.75 7.09 4.97
N ILE A 25 -21.50 5.78 4.84
CA ILE A 25 -20.16 5.21 4.67
C ILE A 25 -19.58 5.67 3.34
N ARG A 26 -20.34 5.59 2.24
CA ARG A 26 -19.92 6.03 0.90
C ARG A 26 -19.58 7.52 0.90
N ARG A 27 -20.43 8.38 1.47
CA ARG A 27 -20.21 9.84 1.59
C ARG A 27 -18.97 10.17 2.42
N TYR A 28 -18.69 9.39 3.46
CA TYR A 28 -17.48 9.58 4.25
C TYR A 28 -16.23 9.21 3.45
N ARG A 29 -16.24 8.07 2.76
CA ARG A 29 -15.14 7.62 1.91
C ARG A 29 -14.87 8.55 0.73
N SER A 30 -15.91 9.14 0.13
CA SER A 30 -15.79 10.08 -0.99
C SER A 30 -15.12 11.42 -0.64
N ARG A 31 -14.89 11.69 0.64
CA ARG A 31 -14.08 12.86 1.07
C ARG A 31 -12.60 12.70 0.72
N ILE A 32 -12.15 11.47 0.53
CA ILE A 32 -10.79 11.18 0.05
C ILE A 32 -10.86 11.20 -1.47
N SER A 33 -10.26 12.23 -2.09
CA SER A 33 -10.27 12.35 -3.55
C SER A 33 -9.33 11.33 -4.20
N GLY A 34 -9.65 10.91 -5.44
CA GLY A 34 -8.77 10.04 -6.23
C GLY A 34 -7.34 10.56 -6.33
N PRO A 35 -7.12 11.87 -6.67
CA PRO A 35 -5.79 12.46 -6.68
C PRO A 35 -5.03 12.41 -5.35
N LEU A 36 -5.72 12.37 -4.21
CA LEU A 36 -5.09 12.18 -2.90
C LEU A 36 -4.65 10.73 -2.72
N LEU A 37 -5.51 9.77 -3.04
CA LEU A 37 -5.17 8.34 -3.00
C LEU A 37 -3.98 8.02 -3.90
N ASP A 38 -3.95 8.59 -5.09
CA ASP A 38 -2.82 8.45 -6.01
C ASP A 38 -1.47 8.91 -5.41
N ARG A 39 -1.51 9.81 -4.42
CA ARG A 39 -0.31 10.29 -3.71
C ARG A 39 0.11 9.46 -2.51
N ILE A 40 -0.74 8.56 -2.05
CA ILE A 40 -0.43 7.63 -0.95
C ILE A 40 0.19 6.37 -1.55
N ASP A 41 1.37 5.99 -1.09
CA ASP A 41 2.10 4.85 -1.65
C ASP A 41 1.57 3.50 -1.16
N LEU A 42 1.11 3.43 0.08
CA LEU A 42 0.68 2.19 0.74
C LEU A 42 -0.70 2.38 1.36
N HIS A 43 -1.63 1.48 1.04
CA HIS A 43 -2.92 1.35 1.70
C HIS A 43 -2.89 0.06 2.53
N VAL A 44 -2.92 0.21 3.85
CA VAL A 44 -2.86 -0.93 4.78
C VAL A 44 -4.15 -1.01 5.56
N GLU A 45 -4.82 -2.15 5.48
CA GLU A 45 -5.97 -2.47 6.30
C GLU A 45 -5.51 -3.07 7.62
N VAL A 46 -5.85 -2.41 8.73
CA VAL A 46 -5.47 -2.87 10.07
C VAL A 46 -6.72 -3.41 10.77
N PRO A 47 -6.89 -4.75 10.83
CA PRO A 47 -8.02 -5.36 11.50
C PRO A 47 -7.93 -5.16 13.01
N ARG A 48 -9.09 -5.19 13.66
CA ARG A 48 -9.16 -5.16 15.12
C ARG A 48 -8.56 -6.44 15.71
N LEU A 49 -7.70 -6.27 16.72
CA LEU A 49 -7.14 -7.41 17.44
C LEU A 49 -8.22 -8.09 18.31
N PRO A 50 -8.31 -9.43 18.27
CA PRO A 50 -9.19 -10.16 19.17
C PRO A 50 -8.69 -10.03 20.62
N PRO A 51 -9.61 -10.06 21.63
CA PRO A 51 -9.23 -9.91 23.04
C PRO A 51 -8.18 -10.92 23.52
N GLN A 52 -8.17 -12.12 22.93
CA GLN A 52 -7.21 -13.16 23.25
C GLN A 52 -5.78 -12.75 22.84
N ALA A 53 -5.62 -12.13 21.68
CA ALA A 53 -4.31 -11.65 21.21
C ALA A 53 -3.74 -10.55 22.11
N LEU A 54 -4.60 -9.72 22.72
CA LEU A 54 -4.19 -8.70 23.68
C LEU A 54 -3.68 -9.29 25.01
N ARG A 55 -4.14 -10.51 25.36
CA ARG A 55 -3.74 -11.20 26.61
C ARG A 55 -2.51 -12.10 26.41
N SER A 56 -2.25 -12.56 25.19
CA SER A 56 -1.22 -13.57 24.92
C SER A 56 0.21 -13.06 25.08
N GLY A 57 0.41 -11.75 25.27
CA GLY A 57 1.75 -11.16 25.44
C GLY A 57 2.66 -11.33 24.21
N ASN A 58 2.13 -11.85 23.10
CA ASN A 58 2.91 -11.99 21.86
C ASN A 58 3.08 -10.59 21.24
N LEU A 59 4.18 -9.96 21.59
CA LEU A 59 4.50 -8.58 21.19
C LEU A 59 4.94 -8.45 19.72
N GLY A 60 4.93 -9.56 18.96
CA GLY A 60 5.44 -9.57 17.59
C GLY A 60 6.95 -9.39 17.53
N GLU A 61 7.45 -8.89 16.40
CA GLU A 61 8.87 -8.61 16.20
C GLU A 61 9.29 -7.37 17.01
N ASP A 62 10.46 -7.41 17.65
CA ASP A 62 10.99 -6.29 18.43
C ASP A 62 11.51 -5.15 17.53
N SER A 63 11.54 -3.93 18.09
CA SER A 63 11.96 -2.73 17.37
C SER A 63 13.43 -2.75 16.95
N ALA A 64 14.31 -3.49 17.65
CA ALA A 64 15.74 -3.57 17.32
C ALA A 64 15.93 -4.40 16.04
N SER A 65 15.25 -5.54 15.95
CA SER A 65 15.24 -6.40 14.76
C SER A 65 14.66 -5.68 13.53
N MET A 66 13.53 -4.98 13.70
CA MET A 66 12.96 -4.15 12.63
C MET A 66 13.94 -3.07 12.17
N ARG A 67 14.57 -2.36 13.13
CA ARG A 67 15.56 -1.31 12.82
C ARG A 67 16.74 -1.85 12.04
N ALA A 68 17.28 -3.00 12.42
CA ALA A 68 18.41 -3.61 11.73
C ALA A 68 18.09 -3.90 10.25
N ARG A 69 16.91 -4.47 9.94
CA ARG A 69 16.45 -4.68 8.58
C ARG A 69 16.29 -3.39 7.79
N VAL A 70 15.66 -2.39 8.41
CA VAL A 70 15.43 -1.07 7.76
C VAL A 70 16.77 -0.40 7.44
N VAL A 71 17.74 -0.40 8.38
CA VAL A 71 19.07 0.17 8.16
C VAL A 71 19.79 -0.54 7.02
N ALA A 72 19.78 -1.88 7.00
CA ALA A 72 20.41 -2.65 5.93
C ALA A 72 19.78 -2.36 4.56
N ALA A 73 18.43 -2.29 4.48
CA ALA A 73 17.74 -1.92 3.25
C ALA A 73 18.11 -0.49 2.80
N ARG A 74 18.15 0.46 3.73
CA ARG A 74 18.55 1.84 3.44
C ARG A 74 19.98 1.94 2.90
N GLN A 75 20.92 1.18 3.46
CA GLN A 75 22.29 1.13 2.97
C GLN A 75 22.36 0.62 1.53
N ARG A 76 21.58 -0.43 1.17
CA ARG A 76 21.46 -0.93 -0.21
C ARG A 76 20.95 0.14 -1.16
N GLN A 77 19.93 0.90 -0.77
CA GLN A 77 19.37 1.99 -1.57
C GLN A 77 20.41 3.08 -1.86
N LEU A 78 21.08 3.54 -0.81
CA LEU A 78 22.12 4.57 -0.93
C LEU A 78 23.32 4.11 -1.74
N ALA A 79 23.75 2.86 -1.58
CA ALA A 79 24.84 2.29 -2.37
C ALA A 79 24.48 2.17 -3.86
N ARG A 80 23.21 1.86 -4.19
CA ARG A 80 22.74 1.69 -5.57
C ARG A 80 22.53 3.02 -6.30
N ALA A 81 21.86 3.99 -5.66
CA ALA A 81 21.36 5.19 -6.32
C ALA A 81 21.76 6.51 -5.64
N GLY A 82 22.54 6.48 -4.57
CA GLY A 82 22.85 7.66 -3.76
C GLY A 82 21.64 8.26 -3.02
N ALA A 83 20.44 7.68 -3.19
CA ALA A 83 19.20 8.18 -2.65
C ALA A 83 18.27 7.03 -2.20
N PRO A 84 17.31 7.28 -1.28
CA PRO A 84 16.23 6.35 -0.97
C PRO A 84 15.33 6.11 -2.20
N ASN A 85 14.76 4.90 -2.30
CA ASN A 85 13.84 4.56 -3.41
C ASN A 85 12.67 5.54 -3.54
N ALA A 86 12.18 6.12 -2.45
CA ALA A 86 11.10 7.10 -2.46
C ALA A 86 11.47 8.41 -3.22
N HIS A 87 12.76 8.72 -3.33
CA HIS A 87 13.28 9.93 -3.98
C HIS A 87 13.81 9.68 -5.39
N LEU A 88 13.74 8.45 -5.90
CA LEU A 88 14.12 8.16 -7.28
C LEU A 88 13.22 8.96 -8.23
N ASP A 89 13.81 9.61 -9.21
CA ASP A 89 13.09 10.18 -10.34
C ASP A 89 12.61 9.08 -11.30
N GLN A 90 11.99 9.47 -12.40
CA GLN A 90 11.46 8.51 -13.38
C GLN A 90 12.58 7.67 -14.00
N ALA A 91 13.64 8.30 -14.49
CA ALA A 91 14.74 7.61 -15.18
C ALA A 91 15.46 6.62 -14.22
N GLN A 92 15.69 7.05 -12.99
CA GLN A 92 16.26 6.19 -11.94
C GLN A 92 15.31 5.03 -11.56
N THR A 93 13.99 5.28 -11.55
CA THR A 93 13.01 4.21 -11.30
C THR A 93 13.04 3.20 -12.44
N ASP A 94 13.07 3.64 -13.69
CA ASP A 94 13.13 2.77 -14.87
C ASP A 94 14.42 1.94 -14.90
N ASP A 95 15.54 2.49 -14.42
CA ASP A 95 16.83 1.78 -14.36
C ASP A 95 16.91 0.80 -13.19
N HIS A 96 16.58 1.23 -11.98
CA HIS A 96 16.78 0.44 -10.76
C HIS A 96 15.62 -0.48 -10.38
N CYS A 97 14.45 -0.32 -11.01
CA CYS A 97 13.25 -1.11 -10.75
C CYS A 97 12.81 -1.93 -11.96
N ARG A 98 13.76 -2.34 -12.81
CA ARG A 98 13.46 -3.15 -14.00
C ARG A 98 12.75 -4.44 -13.62
N LEU A 99 11.74 -4.76 -14.39
CA LEU A 99 11.04 -6.04 -14.37
C LEU A 99 11.36 -6.78 -15.66
N GLU A 100 11.39 -8.10 -15.59
CA GLU A 100 11.66 -8.96 -16.74
C GLU A 100 10.50 -9.92 -16.96
N GLY A 101 10.27 -10.26 -18.23
CA GLY A 101 9.34 -11.31 -18.64
C GLY A 101 7.94 -11.19 -18.04
N ASP A 102 7.52 -12.23 -17.33
CA ASP A 102 6.16 -12.35 -16.80
C ASP A 102 5.81 -11.30 -15.74
N ASP A 103 6.80 -10.74 -15.04
CA ASP A 103 6.57 -9.71 -14.02
C ASP A 103 6.13 -8.38 -14.63
N GLN A 104 6.63 -8.04 -15.83
CA GLN A 104 6.15 -6.88 -16.57
C GLN A 104 4.69 -7.06 -16.99
N VAL A 105 4.35 -8.23 -17.54
CA VAL A 105 2.96 -8.57 -17.91
C VAL A 105 2.03 -8.56 -16.70
N LEU A 106 2.51 -9.04 -15.55
CA LEU A 106 1.75 -9.00 -14.29
C LEU A 106 1.45 -7.55 -13.87
N LEU A 107 2.43 -6.65 -13.96
CA LEU A 107 2.25 -5.23 -13.62
C LEU A 107 1.26 -4.56 -14.58
N GLU A 108 1.38 -4.78 -15.89
CA GLU A 108 0.47 -4.23 -16.90
C GLU A 108 -0.98 -4.65 -16.64
N ARG A 109 -1.22 -5.94 -16.40
CA ARG A 109 -2.54 -6.47 -16.04
C ARG A 109 -3.08 -5.86 -14.75
N ALA A 110 -2.22 -5.65 -13.75
CA ALA A 110 -2.63 -5.03 -12.49
C ALA A 110 -3.04 -3.55 -12.69
N ILE A 111 -2.31 -2.81 -13.52
CA ILE A 111 -2.61 -1.42 -13.88
C ILE A 111 -3.97 -1.33 -14.56
N GLU A 112 -4.22 -2.17 -15.56
CA GLU A 112 -5.50 -2.23 -16.28
C GLU A 112 -6.65 -2.61 -15.34
N HIS A 113 -6.48 -3.68 -14.57
CA HIS A 113 -7.52 -4.20 -13.68
C HIS A 113 -7.90 -3.24 -12.55
N LEU A 114 -6.92 -2.52 -12.00
CA LEU A 114 -7.10 -1.56 -10.92
C LEU A 114 -7.33 -0.14 -11.44
N GLN A 115 -7.28 0.09 -12.76
CA GLN A 115 -7.41 1.40 -13.42
C GLN A 115 -6.43 2.44 -12.84
N LEU A 116 -5.18 2.04 -12.66
CA LEU A 116 -4.15 2.86 -12.05
C LEU A 116 -3.54 3.86 -13.04
N SER A 117 -3.12 5.01 -12.53
CA SER A 117 -2.39 6.00 -13.32
C SER A 117 -0.93 5.58 -13.55
N ALA A 118 -0.26 6.18 -14.55
CA ALA A 118 1.18 6.01 -14.75
C ALA A 118 2.00 6.39 -13.50
N ARG A 119 1.54 7.39 -12.73
CA ARG A 119 2.14 7.76 -11.44
C ARG A 119 2.07 6.62 -10.43
N SER A 120 0.94 5.94 -10.35
CA SER A 120 0.75 4.77 -9.48
C SER A 120 1.67 3.62 -9.88
N MET A 121 1.92 3.42 -11.18
CA MET A 121 2.88 2.43 -11.67
C MET A 121 4.29 2.64 -11.08
N HIS A 122 4.84 3.84 -11.21
CA HIS A 122 6.17 4.15 -10.66
C HIS A 122 6.22 4.01 -9.13
N ARG A 123 5.10 4.28 -8.43
CA ARG A 123 5.01 4.04 -6.98
C ARG A 123 5.05 2.57 -6.63
N ILE A 124 4.30 1.74 -7.37
CA ILE A 124 4.35 0.27 -7.20
C ILE A 124 5.77 -0.24 -7.40
N LEU A 125 6.47 0.20 -8.44
CA LEU A 125 7.85 -0.21 -8.72
C LEU A 125 8.79 0.18 -7.58
N ARG A 126 8.72 1.42 -7.06
CA ARG A 126 9.54 1.86 -5.92
C ARG A 126 9.23 1.11 -4.62
N VAL A 127 7.97 0.76 -4.39
CA VAL A 127 7.55 -0.08 -3.26
C VAL A 127 8.09 -1.50 -3.43
N ALA A 128 7.92 -2.12 -4.60
CA ALA A 128 8.44 -3.45 -4.90
C ALA A 128 9.97 -3.52 -4.74
N ARG A 129 10.70 -2.48 -5.21
CA ARG A 129 12.14 -2.36 -4.99
C ARG A 129 12.49 -2.26 -3.51
N THR A 130 11.70 -1.53 -2.71
CA THR A 130 11.91 -1.40 -1.27
C THR A 130 11.68 -2.72 -0.54
N ILE A 131 10.66 -3.48 -0.93
CA ILE A 131 10.39 -4.83 -0.40
C ILE A 131 11.56 -5.76 -0.73
N ALA A 132 12.06 -5.73 -1.98
CA ALA A 132 13.21 -6.52 -2.38
C ALA A 132 14.50 -6.12 -1.61
N ASP A 133 14.69 -4.83 -1.32
CA ASP A 133 15.81 -4.37 -0.49
C ASP A 133 15.69 -4.86 0.95
N LEU A 134 14.48 -4.89 1.53
CA LEU A 134 14.21 -5.46 2.86
C LEU A 134 14.47 -6.96 2.91
N ASP A 135 14.17 -7.67 1.83
CA ASP A 135 14.41 -9.10 1.66
C ASP A 135 15.88 -9.42 1.29
N GLY A 136 16.71 -8.41 1.03
CA GLY A 136 18.09 -8.57 0.63
C GLY A 136 18.29 -9.01 -0.81
N SER A 137 17.24 -9.00 -1.64
CA SER A 137 17.28 -9.42 -3.03
C SER A 137 17.90 -8.38 -3.95
N ALA A 138 18.77 -8.81 -4.87
CA ALA A 138 19.38 -7.93 -5.86
C ALA A 138 18.36 -7.45 -6.91
N ALA A 139 17.43 -8.32 -7.33
CA ALA A 139 16.36 -8.01 -8.29
C ALA A 139 14.99 -8.00 -7.63
N ILE A 140 14.03 -7.33 -8.29
CA ILE A 140 12.62 -7.44 -7.93
C ILE A 140 12.13 -8.81 -8.45
N ALA A 141 11.60 -9.64 -7.55
CA ALA A 141 10.96 -10.90 -7.92
C ALA A 141 9.44 -10.75 -7.85
N THR A 142 8.70 -11.68 -8.48
CA THR A 142 7.23 -11.72 -8.54
C THR A 142 6.57 -11.54 -7.17
N ARG A 143 7.12 -12.14 -6.10
CA ARG A 143 6.60 -11.99 -4.74
C ARG A 143 6.62 -10.54 -4.25
N HIS A 144 7.70 -9.79 -4.55
CA HIS A 144 7.84 -8.39 -4.15
C HIS A 144 6.86 -7.50 -4.91
N LEU A 145 6.69 -7.77 -6.20
CA LEU A 145 5.74 -7.06 -7.06
C LEU A 145 4.30 -7.32 -6.63
N THR A 146 3.95 -8.58 -6.38
CA THR A 146 2.60 -8.98 -5.93
C THR A 146 2.25 -8.33 -4.60
N GLU A 147 3.18 -8.27 -3.65
CA GLU A 147 3.00 -7.57 -2.38
C GLU A 147 2.78 -6.08 -2.59
N ALA A 148 3.61 -5.43 -3.41
CA ALA A 148 3.47 -4.00 -3.72
C ALA A 148 2.12 -3.65 -4.37
N ILE A 149 1.64 -4.48 -5.31
CA ILE A 149 0.31 -4.36 -5.92
C ILE A 149 -0.78 -4.54 -4.86
N GLY A 150 -0.57 -5.46 -3.92
CA GLY A 150 -1.48 -5.71 -2.80
C GLY A 150 -1.80 -4.47 -1.97
N TYR A 151 -0.83 -3.58 -1.80
CA TYR A 151 -1.02 -2.31 -1.09
C TYR A 151 -1.85 -1.26 -1.86
N ARG A 152 -2.23 -1.54 -3.12
CA ARG A 152 -3.07 -0.64 -3.95
C ARG A 152 -4.53 -1.11 -4.09
N LYS A 153 -4.93 -2.19 -3.42
CA LYS A 153 -6.29 -2.77 -3.54
C LYS A 153 -7.40 -1.80 -3.16
N LEU A 154 -7.16 -0.84 -2.26
CA LEU A 154 -8.16 0.14 -1.84
C LEU A 154 -8.49 1.17 -2.93
N ASP A 155 -7.64 1.37 -3.94
CA ASP A 155 -7.92 2.27 -5.07
C ASP A 155 -9.21 1.85 -5.78
N ARG A 156 -9.42 0.55 -5.98
CA ARG A 156 -10.64 -0.01 -6.59
C ARG A 156 -11.89 0.18 -5.73
N ALA A 157 -11.76 -0.01 -4.41
CA ALA A 157 -12.91 0.09 -3.50
C ALA A 157 -13.49 1.51 -3.39
N ILE A 158 -12.70 2.51 -3.74
CA ILE A 158 -13.08 3.93 -3.70
C ILE A 158 -13.45 4.44 -5.10
N GLY A 159 -12.77 3.97 -6.16
CA GLY A 159 -13.03 4.37 -7.55
C GLY A 159 -14.40 3.95 -8.06
N THR A 160 -14.90 2.76 -7.69
CA THR A 160 -16.25 2.29 -8.09
C THR A 160 -17.38 3.06 -7.44
N ALA A 161 -17.11 3.85 -6.39
CA ALA A 161 -18.12 4.71 -5.73
C ALA A 161 -18.31 6.06 -6.44
N SER A 162 -17.43 6.43 -7.40
CA SER A 162 -17.47 7.72 -8.12
C SER A 162 -18.11 7.66 -9.50
N ALA A 163 -18.47 6.46 -9.99
CA ALA A 163 -18.96 6.24 -11.35
C ALA A 163 -20.46 5.85 -11.43
N ALA A 164 -21.27 6.28 -10.45
CA ALA A 164 -22.72 6.10 -10.46
C ALA A 164 -23.44 7.41 -10.10
#